data_2af16af5b642e4236f3b3de34c3522ef
#
_entry.id   2af16af5b642e4236f3b3de34c3522ef
#
_cell.length_a   1.000
_cell.length_b   1.000
_cell.length_c   1.000
_cell.angle_alpha   90.00
_cell.angle_beta   90.00
_cell.angle_gamma   90.00
#
_symmetry.space_group_name_H-M   'P 1'
#
loop_
_entity.id
_entity.type
_entity.pdbx_description
1 polymer ?
#
loop_
_entity_poly.entity_id
_entity_poly.type
_entity_poly.pdbx_seq_one_letter_code
_entity_poly.pdbx_strand_id
1 'polypeptide(L)'
;TQKVLAAATSVLANVVDMETGMRGYLLAGEDDFLDPYNGGKKGFFAEIKALQNTVSDNPPQVKRLKTVETLINDWVANVTEPAIQLRGQVNSGTKIHKDIDAYVSQKLGKKFIDGVRKHIADFKNIEAGLMAKRQAESKAAESKVGANLKVMKDNEGWVTHTYKVIARANGILSSAVDMETGMRGYLLAGKDVFL
;
A
#
# COMPACT_ATOMS: atom_id res chain seq x y z
N THR A 1 0.59 -0.81 0.42
CA THR A 1 -0.83 -0.40 0.61
C THR A 1 -1.77 -1.11 -0.38
N GLN A 2 -1.47 -1.23 -1.69
CA GLN A 2 -2.35 -1.97 -2.64
C GLN A 2 -2.60 -3.42 -2.19
N LYS A 3 -1.57 -4.14 -1.75
CA LYS A 3 -1.70 -5.50 -1.17
C LYS A 3 -2.61 -5.53 0.05
N VAL A 4 -2.53 -4.49 0.91
CA VAL A 4 -3.39 -4.36 2.10
C VAL A 4 -4.85 -4.17 1.71
N LEU A 5 -5.14 -3.32 0.71
CA LEU A 5 -6.50 -3.12 0.20
C LEU A 5 -7.08 -4.37 -0.47
N ALA A 6 -6.25 -5.12 -1.22
CA ALA A 6 -6.63 -6.39 -1.81
C ALA A 6 -6.95 -7.44 -0.73
N ALA A 7 -6.08 -7.58 0.29
CA ALA A 7 -6.31 -8.50 1.41
C ALA A 7 -7.60 -8.15 2.18
N ALA A 8 -7.88 -6.87 2.43
CA ALA A 8 -9.13 -6.45 3.06
C ALA A 8 -10.38 -6.81 2.22
N THR A 9 -10.23 -6.79 0.88
CA THR A 9 -11.31 -7.21 -0.02
C THR A 9 -11.50 -8.73 0.03
N SER A 10 -10.42 -9.49 0.08
CA SER A 10 -10.44 -10.96 0.20
C SER A 10 -11.05 -11.40 1.54
N VAL A 11 -10.71 -10.72 2.65
CA VAL A 11 -11.38 -10.94 3.96
C VAL A 11 -12.89 -10.83 3.84
N LEU A 12 -13.40 -9.80 3.13
CA LEU A 12 -14.85 -9.64 2.93
C LEU A 12 -15.43 -10.71 2.00
N ALA A 13 -14.71 -11.13 0.97
CA ALA A 13 -15.14 -12.19 0.06
C ALA A 13 -15.34 -13.52 0.81
N ASN A 14 -14.40 -13.89 1.69
CA ASN A 14 -14.53 -15.08 2.53
C ASN A 14 -15.79 -15.03 3.42
N VAL A 15 -16.17 -13.87 3.95
CA VAL A 15 -17.41 -13.71 4.72
C VAL A 15 -18.65 -13.91 3.84
N VAL A 16 -18.62 -13.44 2.60
CA VAL A 16 -19.70 -13.66 1.62
C VAL A 16 -19.82 -15.14 1.26
N ASP A 17 -18.71 -15.85 1.09
CA ASP A 17 -18.70 -17.29 0.84
C ASP A 17 -19.29 -18.07 2.02
N MET A 18 -18.94 -17.70 3.27
CA MET A 18 -19.56 -18.26 4.46
C MET A 18 -21.08 -18.04 4.48
N GLU A 19 -21.54 -16.83 4.20
CA GLU A 19 -22.96 -16.48 4.18
C GLU A 19 -23.70 -17.27 3.10
N THR A 20 -23.12 -17.35 1.90
CA THR A 20 -23.70 -18.03 0.74
C THR A 20 -23.79 -19.53 0.97
N GLY A 21 -22.72 -20.15 1.45
CA GLY A 21 -22.68 -21.58 1.74
C GLY A 21 -23.68 -21.98 2.83
N MET A 22 -23.70 -21.25 3.95
CA MET A 22 -24.68 -21.47 5.01
C MET A 22 -26.14 -21.37 4.47
N ARG A 23 -26.45 -20.33 3.71
CA ARG A 23 -27.80 -20.14 3.13
C ARG A 23 -28.16 -21.26 2.17
N GLY A 24 -27.21 -21.68 1.31
CA GLY A 24 -27.38 -22.81 0.40
C GLY A 24 -27.74 -24.08 1.18
N TYR A 25 -27.00 -24.37 2.23
CA TYR A 25 -27.28 -25.52 3.10
C TYR A 25 -28.66 -25.43 3.78
N LEU A 26 -29.03 -24.29 4.31
CA LEU A 26 -30.35 -24.09 4.92
C LEU A 26 -31.51 -24.36 3.95
N LEU A 27 -31.33 -24.02 2.69
CA LEU A 27 -32.34 -24.22 1.65
C LEU A 27 -32.38 -25.67 1.15
N ALA A 28 -31.22 -26.21 0.70
CA ALA A 28 -31.13 -27.50 0.06
C ALA A 28 -31.05 -28.68 1.05
N GLY A 29 -30.31 -28.48 2.14
CA GLY A 29 -30.04 -29.54 3.13
C GLY A 29 -28.95 -30.51 2.70
N GLU A 30 -28.23 -30.23 1.62
CA GLU A 30 -27.14 -31.03 1.07
C GLU A 30 -25.80 -30.49 1.57
N ASP A 31 -24.95 -31.36 2.11
CA ASP A 31 -23.70 -31.01 2.79
C ASP A 31 -22.70 -30.30 1.88
N ASP A 32 -22.73 -30.54 0.57
CA ASP A 32 -21.85 -29.91 -0.42
C ASP A 32 -21.99 -28.35 -0.42
N PHE A 33 -23.18 -27.84 -0.04
CA PHE A 33 -23.37 -26.40 0.16
C PHE A 33 -22.56 -25.81 1.32
N LEU A 34 -22.04 -26.64 2.23
CA LEU A 34 -21.16 -26.16 3.31
C LEU A 34 -19.70 -25.99 2.86
N ASP A 35 -19.29 -26.45 1.69
CA ASP A 35 -17.93 -26.26 1.20
C ASP A 35 -17.51 -24.79 1.13
N PRO A 36 -18.31 -23.87 0.54
CA PRO A 36 -17.99 -22.44 0.57
C PRO A 36 -17.97 -21.87 1.99
N TYR A 37 -18.86 -22.33 2.90
CA TYR A 37 -18.85 -21.90 4.29
C TYR A 37 -17.56 -22.31 5.01
N ASN A 38 -17.15 -23.55 4.87
CA ASN A 38 -15.95 -24.09 5.52
C ASN A 38 -14.68 -23.47 4.94
N GLY A 39 -14.60 -23.34 3.61
CA GLY A 39 -13.51 -22.67 2.91
C GLY A 39 -13.37 -21.21 3.30
N GLY A 40 -14.48 -20.46 3.26
CA GLY A 40 -14.56 -19.07 3.66
C GLY A 40 -14.18 -18.84 5.12
N LYS A 41 -14.66 -19.70 6.06
CA LYS A 41 -14.28 -19.65 7.47
C LYS A 41 -12.76 -19.80 7.65
N LYS A 42 -12.16 -20.81 7.04
CA LYS A 42 -10.70 -21.03 7.08
C LYS A 42 -9.94 -19.86 6.48
N GLY A 43 -10.35 -19.38 5.29
CA GLY A 43 -9.74 -18.26 4.59
C GLY A 43 -9.82 -16.97 5.39
N PHE A 44 -10.99 -16.66 5.94
CA PHE A 44 -11.20 -15.47 6.77
C PHE A 44 -10.21 -15.39 7.94
N PHE A 45 -10.11 -16.44 8.77
CA PHE A 45 -9.24 -16.42 9.95
C PHE A 45 -7.75 -16.37 9.59
N ALA A 46 -7.34 -17.00 8.49
CA ALA A 46 -5.97 -16.91 8.01
C ALA A 46 -5.63 -15.49 7.52
N GLU A 47 -6.49 -14.91 6.70
CA GLU A 47 -6.27 -13.62 6.08
C GLU A 47 -6.40 -12.44 7.06
N ILE A 48 -7.37 -12.46 7.98
CA ILE A 48 -7.53 -11.40 8.97
C ILE A 48 -6.30 -11.30 9.87
N LYS A 49 -5.73 -12.45 10.27
CA LYS A 49 -4.49 -12.50 11.05
C LYS A 49 -3.28 -12.01 10.27
N ALA A 50 -3.14 -12.42 9.01
CA ALA A 50 -2.08 -11.93 8.13
C ALA A 50 -2.17 -10.41 7.92
N LEU A 51 -3.39 -9.89 7.75
CA LEU A 51 -3.64 -8.46 7.58
C LEU A 51 -3.32 -7.67 8.86
N GLN A 52 -3.71 -8.17 10.04
CA GLN A 52 -3.33 -7.57 11.34
C GLN A 52 -1.82 -7.47 11.50
N ASN A 53 -1.07 -8.50 11.12
CA ASN A 53 0.40 -8.50 11.15
C ASN A 53 0.99 -7.48 10.16
N THR A 54 0.40 -7.40 8.95
CA THR A 54 0.88 -6.47 7.90
C THR A 54 0.74 -5.00 8.29
N VAL A 55 -0.29 -4.65 9.08
CA VAL A 55 -0.54 -3.28 9.54
C VAL A 55 -0.20 -3.09 11.02
N SER A 56 0.71 -3.90 11.55
CA SER A 56 1.09 -3.89 12.97
C SER A 56 1.69 -2.55 13.43
N ASP A 57 2.22 -1.76 12.52
CA ASP A 57 2.69 -0.39 12.72
C ASP A 57 1.56 0.64 12.90
N ASN A 58 0.30 0.24 12.70
CA ASN A 58 -0.89 1.10 12.83
C ASN A 58 -1.90 0.53 13.85
N PRO A 59 -1.69 0.75 15.16
CA PRO A 59 -2.52 0.18 16.22
C PRO A 59 -4.04 0.44 16.08
N PRO A 60 -4.51 1.62 15.64
CA PRO A 60 -5.93 1.84 15.37
C PRO A 60 -6.51 0.90 14.31
N GLN A 61 -5.77 0.59 13.25
CA GLN A 61 -6.18 -0.34 12.21
C GLN A 61 -6.17 -1.79 12.71
N VAL A 62 -5.17 -2.18 13.49
CA VAL A 62 -5.13 -3.50 14.16
C VAL A 62 -6.36 -3.67 15.06
N LYS A 63 -6.71 -2.65 15.86
CA LYS A 63 -7.91 -2.69 16.71
C LYS A 63 -9.19 -2.88 15.88
N ARG A 64 -9.31 -2.19 14.74
CA ARG A 64 -10.46 -2.32 13.84
C ARG A 64 -10.58 -3.74 13.28
N LEU A 65 -9.48 -4.34 12.85
CA LEU A 65 -9.46 -5.72 12.34
C LEU A 65 -9.79 -6.75 13.44
N LYS A 66 -9.33 -6.53 14.68
CA LYS A 66 -9.74 -7.35 15.83
C LYS A 66 -11.24 -7.26 16.10
N THR A 67 -11.84 -6.07 15.93
CA THR A 67 -13.32 -5.93 16.04
C THR A 67 -14.02 -6.74 14.94
N VAL A 68 -13.50 -6.76 13.71
CA VAL A 68 -14.03 -7.58 12.61
C VAL A 68 -13.93 -9.08 12.95
N GLU A 69 -12.81 -9.51 13.50
CA GLU A 69 -12.58 -10.89 13.94
C GLU A 69 -13.58 -11.31 15.04
N THR A 70 -13.79 -10.44 16.03
CA THR A 70 -14.80 -10.67 17.10
C THR A 70 -16.20 -10.78 16.52
N LEU A 71 -16.59 -9.87 15.62
CA LEU A 71 -17.92 -9.90 14.98
C LEU A 71 -18.16 -11.21 14.24
N ILE A 72 -17.16 -11.76 13.55
CA ILE A 72 -17.29 -13.03 12.84
C ILE A 72 -17.33 -14.21 13.81
N ASN A 73 -16.50 -14.21 14.86
CA ASN A 73 -16.58 -15.24 15.91
C ASN A 73 -17.97 -15.29 16.53
N ASP A 74 -18.52 -14.12 16.90
CA ASP A 74 -19.85 -14.02 17.48
C ASP A 74 -20.95 -14.46 16.50
N TRP A 75 -20.80 -14.09 15.21
CA TRP A 75 -21.73 -14.52 14.16
C TRP A 75 -21.67 -16.04 13.95
N VAL A 76 -20.49 -16.63 13.95
CA VAL A 76 -20.32 -18.08 13.84
C VAL A 76 -21.00 -18.78 15.01
N ALA A 77 -20.67 -18.41 16.24
CA ALA A 77 -21.15 -19.08 17.44
C ALA A 77 -22.66 -18.92 17.68
N ASN A 78 -23.20 -17.71 17.40
CA ASN A 78 -24.57 -17.38 17.78
C ASN A 78 -25.58 -17.44 16.62
N VAL A 79 -25.09 -17.57 15.37
CA VAL A 79 -25.98 -17.54 14.20
C VAL A 79 -25.73 -18.71 13.26
N THR A 80 -24.50 -18.87 12.74
CA THR A 80 -24.29 -19.84 11.64
C THR A 80 -24.24 -21.27 12.14
N GLU A 81 -23.53 -21.57 13.21
CA GLU A 81 -23.49 -22.93 13.78
C GLU A 81 -24.84 -23.40 14.28
N PRO A 82 -25.63 -22.60 15.04
CA PRO A 82 -26.99 -22.97 15.39
C PRO A 82 -27.91 -23.18 14.18
N ALA A 83 -27.77 -22.38 13.12
CA ALA A 83 -28.55 -22.54 11.90
C ALA A 83 -28.21 -23.84 11.17
N ILE A 84 -26.93 -24.17 11.05
CA ILE A 84 -26.45 -25.43 10.44
C ILE A 84 -26.95 -26.64 11.24
N GLN A 85 -26.84 -26.59 12.56
CA GLN A 85 -27.37 -27.64 13.44
C GLN A 85 -28.88 -27.83 13.25
N LEU A 86 -29.65 -26.72 13.20
CA LEU A 86 -31.08 -26.76 12.98
C LEU A 86 -31.41 -27.44 11.64
N ARG A 87 -30.67 -27.13 10.55
CA ARG A 87 -30.89 -27.81 9.29
C ARG A 87 -30.59 -29.30 9.36
N GLY A 88 -29.50 -29.71 10.04
CA GLY A 88 -29.20 -31.11 10.30
C GLY A 88 -30.33 -31.83 11.05
N GLN A 89 -30.98 -31.16 12.02
CA GLN A 89 -32.15 -31.69 12.72
C GLN A 89 -33.36 -31.86 11.81
N VAL A 90 -33.54 -30.95 10.83
CA VAL A 90 -34.59 -31.11 9.80
C VAL A 90 -34.28 -32.29 8.89
N ASN A 91 -33.03 -32.45 8.47
CA ASN A 91 -32.59 -33.58 7.64
C ASN A 91 -32.82 -34.93 8.34
N SER A 92 -32.62 -34.99 9.67
CA SER A 92 -32.85 -36.19 10.48
C SER A 92 -34.34 -36.40 10.87
N GLY A 93 -35.24 -35.51 10.49
CA GLY A 93 -36.66 -35.57 10.83
C GLY A 93 -37.03 -35.16 12.28
N THR A 94 -36.08 -34.63 13.07
CA THR A 94 -36.28 -34.16 14.44
C THR A 94 -36.97 -32.79 14.49
N LYS A 95 -36.81 -32.01 13.44
CA LYS A 95 -37.39 -30.68 13.22
C LYS A 95 -38.02 -30.62 11.83
N ILE A 96 -38.80 -29.56 11.56
CA ILE A 96 -39.45 -29.34 10.26
C ILE A 96 -38.93 -28.07 9.59
N HIS A 97 -39.12 -27.94 8.30
CA HIS A 97 -38.60 -26.79 7.51
C HIS A 97 -39.11 -25.44 8.05
N LYS A 98 -40.33 -25.40 8.60
CA LYS A 98 -40.88 -24.20 9.22
C LYS A 98 -40.04 -23.67 10.39
N ASP A 99 -39.27 -24.54 11.08
CA ASP A 99 -38.36 -24.10 12.15
C ASP A 99 -37.19 -23.29 11.57
N ILE A 100 -36.70 -23.63 10.35
CA ILE A 100 -35.70 -22.86 9.61
C ILE A 100 -36.25 -21.49 9.20
N ASP A 101 -37.48 -21.45 8.67
CA ASP A 101 -38.16 -20.20 8.31
C ASP A 101 -38.29 -19.27 9.51
N ALA A 102 -38.69 -19.82 10.65
CA ALA A 102 -38.80 -19.08 11.90
C ALA A 102 -37.44 -18.54 12.39
N TYR A 103 -36.36 -19.33 12.24
CA TYR A 103 -35.01 -18.93 12.61
C TYR A 103 -34.50 -17.80 11.70
N VAL A 104 -34.61 -17.96 10.39
CA VAL A 104 -34.15 -16.98 9.40
C VAL A 104 -34.91 -15.65 9.51
N SER A 105 -36.22 -15.70 9.81
CA SER A 105 -37.06 -14.52 9.97
C SER A 105 -36.61 -13.58 11.10
N GLN A 106 -35.85 -14.07 12.08
CA GLN A 106 -35.28 -13.26 13.17
C GLN A 106 -34.14 -12.33 12.70
N LYS A 107 -33.59 -12.54 11.51
CA LYS A 107 -32.55 -11.71 10.91
C LYS A 107 -31.30 -11.51 11.79
N LEU A 108 -31.00 -12.49 12.66
CA LEU A 108 -29.93 -12.41 13.65
C LEU A 108 -28.57 -12.07 13.06
N GLY A 109 -28.27 -12.56 11.86
CA GLY A 109 -27.01 -12.35 11.18
C GLY A 109 -26.78 -10.93 10.67
N LYS A 110 -27.86 -10.17 10.39
CA LYS A 110 -27.76 -8.88 9.71
C LYS A 110 -26.81 -7.91 10.41
N LYS A 111 -26.94 -7.72 11.71
CA LYS A 111 -26.12 -6.80 12.50
C LYS A 111 -24.61 -7.10 12.44
N PHE A 112 -24.25 -8.38 12.39
CA PHE A 112 -22.85 -8.80 12.32
C PHE A 112 -22.26 -8.50 10.96
N ILE A 113 -22.95 -8.89 9.89
CA ILE A 113 -22.49 -8.68 8.51
C ILE A 113 -22.41 -7.18 8.16
N ASP A 114 -23.41 -6.40 8.56
CA ASP A 114 -23.37 -4.93 8.38
C ASP A 114 -22.20 -4.29 9.16
N GLY A 115 -21.95 -4.77 10.38
CA GLY A 115 -20.80 -4.35 11.19
C GLY A 115 -19.46 -4.68 10.50
N VAL A 116 -19.28 -5.89 10.00
CA VAL A 116 -18.08 -6.31 9.27
C VAL A 116 -17.89 -5.45 8.04
N ARG A 117 -18.91 -5.27 7.20
CA ARG A 117 -18.85 -4.43 5.99
C ARG A 117 -18.43 -3.00 6.32
N LYS A 118 -19.02 -2.42 7.37
CA LYS A 118 -18.68 -1.08 7.83
C LYS A 118 -17.21 -0.98 8.25
N HIS A 119 -16.75 -1.87 9.13
CA HIS A 119 -15.36 -1.82 9.62
C HIS A 119 -14.33 -2.06 8.51
N ILE A 120 -14.61 -2.95 7.56
CA ILE A 120 -13.72 -3.17 6.40
C ILE A 120 -13.74 -1.96 5.46
N ALA A 121 -14.89 -1.32 5.23
CA ALA A 121 -14.96 -0.10 4.43
C ALA A 121 -14.17 1.04 5.09
N ASP A 122 -14.34 1.27 6.39
CA ASP A 122 -13.59 2.27 7.15
C ASP A 122 -12.08 1.99 7.12
N PHE A 123 -11.68 0.72 7.26
CA PHE A 123 -10.29 0.28 7.12
C PHE A 123 -9.72 0.65 5.75
N LYS A 124 -10.42 0.29 4.68
CA LYS A 124 -9.99 0.57 3.30
C LYS A 124 -9.89 2.06 3.00
N ASN A 125 -10.82 2.86 3.49
CA ASN A 125 -10.81 4.32 3.30
C ASN A 125 -9.58 4.97 3.96
N ILE A 126 -9.24 4.56 5.18
CA ILE A 126 -8.05 5.06 5.88
C ILE A 126 -6.78 4.65 5.14
N GLU A 127 -6.66 3.39 4.72
CA GLU A 127 -5.48 2.91 3.97
C GLU A 127 -5.33 3.61 2.61
N ALA A 128 -6.43 3.88 1.90
CA ALA A 128 -6.41 4.64 0.66
C ALA A 128 -5.93 6.09 0.90
N GLY A 129 -6.39 6.73 1.97
CA GLY A 129 -5.92 8.07 2.36
C GLY A 129 -4.43 8.11 2.69
N LEU A 130 -3.92 7.12 3.44
CA LEU A 130 -2.50 6.98 3.74
C LEU A 130 -1.67 6.76 2.45
N MET A 131 -2.18 5.98 1.50
CA MET A 131 -1.53 5.78 0.21
C MET A 131 -1.44 7.10 -0.58
N ALA A 132 -2.53 7.84 -0.69
CA ALA A 132 -2.56 9.13 -1.39
C ALA A 132 -1.55 10.13 -0.78
N LYS A 133 -1.49 10.20 0.56
CA LYS A 133 -0.53 11.06 1.27
C LYS A 133 0.92 10.67 0.95
N ARG A 134 1.27 9.39 1.05
CA ARG A 134 2.63 8.89 0.73
C ARG A 134 3.02 9.15 -0.73
N GLN A 135 2.09 9.02 -1.66
CA GLN A 135 2.33 9.33 -3.07
C GLN A 135 2.59 10.83 -3.29
N ALA A 136 1.83 11.70 -2.62
CA ALA A 136 2.05 13.14 -2.70
C ALA A 136 3.42 13.55 -2.12
N GLU A 137 3.81 12.98 -0.98
CA GLU A 137 5.11 13.19 -0.34
C GLU A 137 6.27 12.71 -1.24
N SER A 138 6.14 11.54 -1.87
CA SER A 138 7.14 11.01 -2.82
C SER A 138 7.31 11.95 -4.01
N LYS A 139 6.21 12.40 -4.62
CA LYS A 139 6.25 13.32 -5.75
C LYS A 139 6.87 14.68 -5.39
N ALA A 140 6.60 15.18 -4.19
CA ALA A 140 7.23 16.41 -3.70
C ALA A 140 8.75 16.25 -3.49
N ALA A 141 9.17 15.09 -2.98
CA ALA A 141 10.60 14.76 -2.82
C ALA A 141 11.31 14.66 -4.18
N GLU A 142 10.70 13.97 -5.16
CA GLU A 142 11.24 13.88 -6.53
C GLU A 142 11.42 15.26 -7.18
N SER A 143 10.44 16.15 -7.00
CA SER A 143 10.52 17.53 -7.52
C SER A 143 11.69 18.30 -6.90
N LYS A 144 11.92 18.18 -5.58
CA LYS A 144 13.06 18.80 -4.89
C LYS A 144 14.39 18.27 -5.40
N VAL A 145 14.50 16.96 -5.61
CA VAL A 145 15.72 16.34 -6.19
C VAL A 145 15.98 16.89 -7.59
N GLY A 146 14.96 17.00 -8.43
CA GLY A 146 15.08 17.57 -9.78
C GLY A 146 15.56 19.04 -9.75
N ALA A 147 15.03 19.86 -8.85
CA ALA A 147 15.47 21.24 -8.68
C ALA A 147 16.95 21.32 -8.24
N ASN A 148 17.37 20.52 -7.28
CA ASN A 148 18.74 20.47 -6.81
C ASN A 148 19.73 20.02 -7.91
N LEU A 149 19.34 19.02 -8.71
CA LEU A 149 20.14 18.57 -9.85
C LEU A 149 20.35 19.68 -10.89
N LYS A 150 19.31 20.50 -11.13
CA LYS A 150 19.43 21.66 -12.02
C LYS A 150 20.45 22.67 -11.49
N VAL A 151 20.36 23.03 -10.21
CA VAL A 151 21.33 23.95 -9.56
C VAL A 151 22.75 23.41 -9.63
N MET A 152 22.95 22.10 -9.42
CA MET A 152 24.27 21.49 -9.54
C MET A 152 24.85 21.60 -10.97
N LYS A 153 24.04 21.33 -12.00
CA LYS A 153 24.48 21.48 -13.40
C LYS A 153 24.80 22.93 -13.74
N ASP A 154 24.02 23.88 -13.28
CA ASP A 154 24.27 25.30 -13.50
C ASP A 154 25.59 25.72 -12.84
N ASN A 155 25.87 25.29 -11.62
CA ASN A 155 27.15 25.52 -10.93
C ASN A 155 28.34 24.90 -11.64
N GLU A 156 28.23 23.67 -12.15
CA GLU A 156 29.26 23.02 -12.94
C GLU A 156 29.60 23.79 -14.22
N GLY A 157 28.58 24.36 -14.86
CA GLY A 157 28.74 25.25 -16.00
C GLY A 157 29.57 26.52 -15.64
N TRP A 158 29.27 27.18 -14.51
CA TRP A 158 30.01 28.32 -14.01
C TRP A 158 31.45 28.00 -13.65
N VAL A 159 31.70 26.85 -13.00
CA VAL A 159 33.06 26.38 -12.69
C VAL A 159 33.86 26.18 -13.96
N THR A 160 33.31 25.53 -14.98
CA THR A 160 33.94 25.30 -16.28
C THR A 160 34.25 26.64 -16.99
N HIS A 161 33.30 27.59 -16.95
CA HIS A 161 33.52 28.92 -17.50
C HIS A 161 34.70 29.63 -16.82
N THR A 162 34.72 29.58 -15.47
CA THR A 162 35.80 30.22 -14.68
C THR A 162 37.17 29.65 -15.03
N TYR A 163 37.32 28.33 -15.16
CA TYR A 163 38.55 27.71 -15.60
C TYR A 163 39.02 28.19 -16.99
N LYS A 164 38.08 28.33 -17.94
CA LYS A 164 38.38 28.87 -19.28
C LYS A 164 38.88 30.32 -19.22
N VAL A 165 38.27 31.15 -18.39
CA VAL A 165 38.69 32.55 -18.19
C VAL A 165 40.09 32.61 -17.58
N ILE A 166 40.37 31.82 -16.54
CA ILE A 166 41.69 31.76 -15.90
C ILE A 166 42.76 31.29 -16.92
N ALA A 167 42.46 30.24 -17.68
CA ALA A 167 43.38 29.74 -18.71
C ALA A 167 43.72 30.80 -19.76
N ARG A 168 42.72 31.60 -20.22
CA ARG A 168 42.94 32.71 -21.14
C ARG A 168 43.80 33.82 -20.53
N ALA A 169 43.51 34.20 -19.27
CA ALA A 169 44.29 35.21 -18.56
C ALA A 169 45.78 34.79 -18.41
N ASN A 170 45.99 33.52 -18.04
CA ASN A 170 47.37 32.98 -17.95
C ASN A 170 48.09 32.97 -19.32
N GLY A 171 47.37 32.66 -20.40
CA GLY A 171 47.92 32.75 -21.76
C GLY A 171 48.32 34.17 -22.14
N ILE A 172 47.52 35.19 -21.82
CA ILE A 172 47.84 36.59 -22.04
C ILE A 172 49.08 37.00 -21.23
N LEU A 173 49.10 36.58 -19.93
CA LEU A 173 50.25 36.87 -19.08
C LEU A 173 51.55 36.25 -19.61
N SER A 174 51.52 34.99 -20.05
CA SER A 174 52.63 34.30 -20.64
C SER A 174 53.14 35.03 -21.88
N SER A 175 52.24 35.43 -22.80
CA SER A 175 52.62 36.19 -24.00
C SER A 175 53.24 37.54 -23.65
N ALA A 176 52.77 38.23 -22.63
CA ALA A 176 53.33 39.49 -22.16
C ALA A 176 54.73 39.30 -21.57
N VAL A 177 54.98 38.23 -20.82
CA VAL A 177 56.31 37.89 -20.27
C VAL A 177 57.27 37.53 -21.39
N ASP A 178 56.82 36.78 -22.40
CA ASP A 178 57.66 36.42 -23.58
C ASP A 178 58.07 37.65 -24.37
N MET A 179 57.12 38.59 -24.59
CA MET A 179 57.40 39.87 -25.23
C MET A 179 58.44 40.70 -24.46
N GLU A 180 58.25 40.80 -23.11
CA GLU A 180 59.20 41.53 -22.26
C GLU A 180 60.61 40.88 -22.30
N THR A 181 60.66 39.54 -22.23
CA THR A 181 61.94 38.78 -22.28
C THR A 181 62.61 38.95 -23.60
N GLY A 182 61.89 38.88 -24.73
CA GLY A 182 62.40 39.11 -26.06
C GLY A 182 62.94 40.53 -26.20
N MET A 183 62.21 41.55 -25.77
CA MET A 183 62.60 42.94 -25.80
C MET A 183 63.91 43.17 -24.99
N ARG A 184 63.98 42.62 -23.77
CA ARG A 184 65.19 42.71 -22.92
C ARG A 184 66.39 42.03 -23.59
N GLY A 185 66.18 40.88 -24.17
CA GLY A 185 67.19 40.14 -24.91
C GLY A 185 67.75 40.96 -26.10
N TYR A 186 66.89 41.61 -26.88
CA TYR A 186 67.26 42.49 -27.99
C TYR A 186 68.07 43.69 -27.48
N LEU A 187 67.60 44.39 -26.45
CA LEU A 187 68.30 45.56 -25.90
C LEU A 187 69.70 45.24 -25.35
N LEU A 188 69.89 44.05 -24.76
CA LEU A 188 71.16 43.61 -24.20
C LEU A 188 72.17 43.07 -25.28
N ALA A 189 71.67 42.31 -26.24
CA ALA A 189 72.49 41.59 -27.20
C ALA A 189 72.59 42.26 -28.56
N GLY A 190 71.66 43.20 -28.88
CA GLY A 190 71.60 43.86 -30.18
C GLY A 190 71.35 42.95 -31.38
N LYS A 191 70.67 41.82 -31.14
CA LYS A 191 70.39 40.82 -32.16
C LYS A 191 68.88 40.61 -32.31
N ASP A 192 68.38 40.65 -33.55
CA ASP A 192 66.96 40.52 -33.89
C ASP A 192 66.38 39.13 -33.54
N VAL A 193 67.22 38.14 -33.27
CA VAL A 193 66.82 36.79 -32.87
C VAL A 193 65.98 36.76 -31.54
N PHE A 194 66.02 37.85 -30.76
CA PHE A 194 65.32 38.01 -29.53
C PHE A 194 63.94 38.73 -29.68
N LEU A 195 63.56 39.19 -30.82
CA LEU A 195 62.30 39.81 -31.17
C LEU A 195 61.37 38.79 -31.81
#